data_e00424444186fec8fe9a9a5af0498fb4
#
_entry.id   e00424444186fec8fe9a9a5af0498fb4
#
_cell.length_a   1.000
_cell.length_b   1.000
_cell.length_c   1.000
_cell.angle_alpha   90.00
_cell.angle_beta   90.00
_cell.angle_gamma   90.00
#
_symmetry.space_group_name_H-M   'P 1'
#
loop_
_entity.id
_entity.type
_entity.pdbx_description
1 polymer ?
#
loop_
_entity_poly.entity_id
_entity_poly.type
_entity_poly.pdbx_seq_one_letter_code
_entity_poly.pdbx_strand_id
1 'polypeptide(L)'
;SLPVDGLHIDLVRAPKQLAAFADYDKVLSAGIIDGRNIWRADLDKALAVLEPLKAKLGDRLWISSSCSLLHTPYDLSVEEKLKANKPDLYSWLAFTLQKTQELKVLKAALSDGREAVAAELAASRAAADSRANSSKIHRAEVAKRLADLPANADQRKSPFADRIKAQQAWLNLPPLPTTNIGSFPQTTEIRQARAAFKKGELSAADYE
;
A
#
# COMPACT_ATOMS: atom_id res chain seq x y z
N SER A 1 -28.95 -10.19 1.21
CA SER A 1 -28.56 -8.78 1.27
C SER A 1 -28.25 -8.40 2.72
N LEU A 2 -27.23 -7.56 2.94
CA LEU A 2 -26.93 -7.04 4.26
C LEU A 2 -27.94 -5.94 4.62
N PRO A 3 -28.44 -5.87 5.87
CA PRO A 3 -29.40 -4.85 6.31
C PRO A 3 -28.68 -3.52 6.62
N VAL A 4 -28.06 -2.91 5.60
CA VAL A 4 -27.29 -1.67 5.69
C VAL A 4 -27.73 -0.69 4.59
N ASP A 5 -27.58 0.63 4.82
CA ASP A 5 -27.96 1.66 3.87
C ASP A 5 -26.87 1.95 2.83
N GLY A 6 -25.64 1.55 3.10
CA GLY A 6 -24.52 1.69 2.19
C GLY A 6 -23.38 0.75 2.54
N LEU A 7 -22.50 0.56 1.57
CA LEU A 7 -21.29 -0.26 1.72
C LEU A 7 -20.05 0.54 1.28
N HIS A 8 -18.96 0.32 1.96
CA HIS A 8 -17.64 0.78 1.53
C HIS A 8 -16.87 -0.39 0.91
N ILE A 9 -16.23 -0.15 -0.24
CA ILE A 9 -15.35 -1.12 -0.90
C ILE A 9 -13.97 -0.54 -1.16
N ASP A 10 -12.93 -1.31 -0.87
CA ASP A 10 -11.53 -0.97 -1.14
C ASP A 10 -11.20 -1.31 -2.61
N LEU A 11 -11.26 -0.32 -3.49
CA LEU A 11 -10.96 -0.48 -4.92
C LEU A 11 -9.45 -0.52 -5.23
N VAL A 12 -8.61 -0.21 -4.26
CA VAL A 12 -7.16 -0.29 -4.42
C VAL A 12 -6.67 -1.74 -4.28
N ARG A 13 -7.13 -2.44 -3.25
CA ARG A 13 -6.73 -3.82 -2.98
C ARG A 13 -7.57 -4.86 -3.70
N ALA A 14 -8.84 -4.57 -3.88
CA ALA A 14 -9.78 -5.51 -4.47
C ALA A 14 -10.60 -4.87 -5.60
N PRO A 15 -9.97 -4.33 -6.67
CA PRO A 15 -10.69 -3.63 -7.75
C PRO A 15 -11.72 -4.52 -8.45
N LYS A 16 -11.51 -5.84 -8.48
CA LYS A 16 -12.43 -6.80 -9.07
C LYS A 16 -13.77 -6.90 -8.32
N GLN A 17 -13.83 -6.50 -7.05
CA GLN A 17 -15.07 -6.48 -6.28
C GLN A 17 -16.11 -5.54 -6.89
N LEU A 18 -15.71 -4.52 -7.65
CA LEU A 18 -16.62 -3.58 -8.27
C LEU A 18 -17.68 -4.28 -9.15
N ALA A 19 -17.31 -5.36 -9.82
CA ALA A 19 -18.24 -6.14 -10.64
C ALA A 19 -19.43 -6.73 -9.85
N ALA A 20 -19.20 -7.07 -8.57
CA ALA A 20 -20.27 -7.59 -7.70
C ALA A 20 -21.30 -6.51 -7.29
N PHE A 21 -21.00 -5.24 -7.51
CA PHE A 21 -21.85 -4.09 -7.19
C PHE A 21 -22.47 -3.45 -8.44
N ALA A 22 -22.44 -4.17 -9.57
CA ALA A 22 -22.97 -3.66 -10.83
C ALA A 22 -24.43 -3.18 -10.71
N ASP A 23 -25.27 -3.87 -9.94
CA ASP A 23 -26.69 -3.56 -9.75
C ASP A 23 -27.02 -3.13 -8.31
N TYR A 24 -26.01 -2.59 -7.58
CA TYR A 24 -26.21 -2.17 -6.21
C TYR A 24 -27.10 -0.92 -6.13
N ASP A 25 -28.19 -1.03 -5.37
CA ASP A 25 -29.28 -0.05 -5.32
C ASP A 25 -29.18 0.96 -4.16
N LYS A 26 -28.19 0.78 -3.29
CA LYS A 26 -27.95 1.64 -2.12
C LYS A 26 -26.68 2.50 -2.29
N VAL A 27 -26.25 3.17 -1.25
CA VAL A 27 -25.03 3.99 -1.26
C VAL A 27 -23.80 3.11 -1.40
N LEU A 28 -22.95 3.42 -2.38
CA LEU A 28 -21.65 2.80 -2.58
C LEU A 28 -20.54 3.81 -2.27
N SER A 29 -19.76 3.55 -1.23
CA SER A 29 -18.55 4.30 -0.91
C SER A 29 -17.35 3.65 -1.61
N ALA A 30 -16.84 4.31 -2.64
CA ALA A 30 -15.72 3.84 -3.45
C ALA A 30 -14.39 4.30 -2.84
N GLY A 31 -13.66 3.39 -2.22
CA GLY A 31 -12.32 3.61 -1.65
C GLY A 31 -11.26 3.63 -2.75
N ILE A 32 -11.10 4.76 -3.43
CA ILE A 32 -10.25 4.90 -4.63
C ILE A 32 -8.87 5.47 -4.34
N ILE A 33 -8.71 6.28 -3.29
CA ILE A 33 -7.42 6.83 -2.86
C ILE A 33 -6.76 5.88 -1.86
N ASP A 34 -5.55 5.41 -2.15
CA ASP A 34 -4.84 4.48 -1.27
C ASP A 34 -4.47 5.12 0.07
N GLY A 35 -5.07 4.62 1.15
CA GLY A 35 -4.84 5.08 2.52
C GLY A 35 -3.66 4.41 3.22
N ARG A 36 -2.93 3.48 2.57
CA ARG A 36 -1.84 2.70 3.19
C ARG A 36 -0.46 3.04 2.67
N ASN A 37 -0.37 3.91 1.68
CA ASN A 37 0.91 4.37 1.15
C ASN A 37 1.00 5.89 1.16
N ILE A 38 2.18 6.40 0.83
CA ILE A 38 2.47 7.83 0.78
C ILE A 38 2.54 8.39 -0.65
N TRP A 39 2.12 7.61 -1.64
CA TRP A 39 2.22 8.00 -3.04
C TRP A 39 1.02 8.84 -3.48
N ARG A 40 1.31 9.84 -4.31
CA ARG A 40 0.30 10.63 -5.00
C ARG A 40 -0.52 9.74 -5.92
N ALA A 41 -1.83 9.92 -5.92
CA ALA A 41 -2.73 9.16 -6.78
C ALA A 41 -2.65 9.66 -8.24
N ASP A 42 -2.83 8.73 -9.17
CA ASP A 42 -3.11 9.04 -10.57
C ASP A 42 -4.60 9.36 -10.69
N LEU A 43 -4.92 10.65 -10.71
CA LEU A 43 -6.32 11.10 -10.70
C LEU A 43 -7.07 10.79 -11.99
N ASP A 44 -6.38 10.71 -13.13
CA ASP A 44 -7.00 10.30 -14.40
C ASP A 44 -7.46 8.83 -14.33
N LYS A 45 -6.63 7.95 -13.77
CA LYS A 45 -7.03 6.55 -13.55
C LYS A 45 -8.16 6.42 -12.54
N ALA A 46 -8.14 7.23 -11.49
CA ALA A 46 -9.23 7.26 -10.52
C ALA A 46 -10.55 7.70 -11.17
N LEU A 47 -10.54 8.76 -11.99
CA LEU A 47 -11.70 9.25 -12.71
C LEU A 47 -12.23 8.24 -13.73
N ALA A 48 -11.35 7.53 -14.44
CA ALA A 48 -11.76 6.47 -15.36
C ALA A 48 -12.62 5.37 -14.69
N VAL A 49 -12.39 5.13 -13.39
CA VAL A 49 -13.22 4.20 -12.59
C VAL A 49 -14.49 4.89 -12.07
N LEU A 50 -14.37 6.13 -11.61
CA LEU A 50 -15.44 6.83 -10.90
C LEU A 50 -16.51 7.40 -11.83
N GLU A 51 -16.17 7.87 -13.03
CA GLU A 51 -17.12 8.47 -13.97
C GLU A 51 -18.25 7.52 -14.39
N PRO A 52 -17.96 6.26 -14.80
CA PRO A 52 -19.01 5.29 -15.06
C PRO A 52 -19.89 4.98 -13.82
N LEU A 53 -19.26 4.97 -12.64
CA LEU A 53 -19.99 4.78 -11.38
C LEU A 53 -20.90 5.97 -11.07
N LYS A 54 -20.43 7.20 -11.28
CA LYS A 54 -21.23 8.43 -11.08
C LYS A 54 -22.42 8.46 -12.04
N ALA A 55 -22.20 8.10 -13.30
CA ALA A 55 -23.28 8.03 -14.29
C ALA A 55 -24.39 7.02 -13.87
N LYS A 56 -24.00 5.91 -13.24
CA LYS A 56 -24.93 4.86 -12.81
C LYS A 56 -25.58 5.14 -11.46
N LEU A 57 -24.81 5.54 -10.47
CA LEU A 57 -25.25 5.66 -9.07
C LEU A 57 -25.76 7.07 -8.71
N GLY A 58 -25.39 8.08 -9.48
CA GLY A 58 -25.74 9.48 -9.16
C GLY A 58 -25.23 9.87 -7.77
N ASP A 59 -26.13 10.37 -6.92
CA ASP A 59 -25.78 10.83 -5.56
C ASP A 59 -25.59 9.69 -4.56
N ARG A 60 -25.85 8.45 -4.95
CA ARG A 60 -25.53 7.26 -4.17
C ARG A 60 -24.05 6.87 -4.25
N LEU A 61 -23.26 7.50 -5.13
CA LEU A 61 -21.82 7.33 -5.15
C LEU A 61 -21.16 8.27 -4.14
N TRP A 62 -20.49 7.68 -3.17
CA TRP A 62 -19.54 8.37 -2.29
C TRP A 62 -18.13 8.01 -2.70
N ILE A 63 -17.20 8.94 -2.61
CA ILE A 63 -15.77 8.70 -2.87
C ILE A 63 -14.99 8.83 -1.57
N SER A 64 -14.02 7.96 -1.37
CA SER A 64 -13.28 7.86 -0.11
C SER A 64 -11.84 7.37 -0.33
N SER A 65 -11.03 7.45 0.72
CA SER A 65 -9.82 6.64 0.81
C SER A 65 -10.17 5.16 0.96
N SER A 66 -9.27 4.28 0.52
CA SER A 66 -9.47 2.82 0.56
C SER A 66 -9.57 2.27 1.98
N CYS A 67 -8.96 2.98 2.94
CA CYS A 67 -9.02 2.71 4.37
C CYS A 67 -8.70 4.00 5.15
N SER A 68 -8.61 3.91 6.48
CA SER A 68 -8.20 5.04 7.33
C SER A 68 -6.84 5.60 6.90
N LEU A 69 -6.71 6.92 6.86
CA LEU A 69 -5.46 7.64 6.59
C LEU A 69 -4.49 7.67 7.79
N LEU A 70 -4.83 6.99 8.88
CA LEU A 70 -3.99 6.87 10.08
C LEU A 70 -2.58 6.30 9.78
N HIS A 71 -2.42 5.58 8.69
CA HIS A 71 -1.16 4.96 8.28
C HIS A 71 -0.28 5.87 7.41
N THR A 72 -0.71 7.10 7.12
CA THR A 72 0.07 8.09 6.36
C THR A 72 0.49 9.25 7.27
N PRO A 73 1.66 9.86 7.04
CA PRO A 73 2.04 11.09 7.73
C PRO A 73 1.00 12.19 7.48
N TYR A 74 0.98 13.20 8.34
CA TYR A 74 -0.10 14.19 8.32
C TYR A 74 0.00 15.15 7.13
N ASP A 75 1.13 15.87 7.01
CA ASP A 75 1.28 16.94 6.01
C ASP A 75 2.66 16.89 5.34
N LEU A 76 2.67 16.79 4.01
CA LEU A 76 3.88 16.80 3.20
C LEU A 76 4.55 18.19 3.17
N SER A 77 3.82 19.26 3.41
CA SER A 77 4.38 20.62 3.33
C SER A 77 5.51 20.88 4.32
N VAL A 78 5.56 20.15 5.45
CA VAL A 78 6.63 20.26 6.45
C VAL A 78 7.95 19.64 6.00
N GLU A 79 7.96 18.89 4.92
CA GLU A 79 9.14 18.21 4.37
C GLU A 79 9.98 19.13 3.47
N GLU A 80 10.35 20.32 3.99
CA GLU A 80 11.07 21.35 3.23
C GLU A 80 12.43 20.86 2.68
N LYS A 81 13.18 20.09 3.49
CA LYS A 81 14.47 19.51 3.06
C LYS A 81 14.29 18.53 1.89
N LEU A 82 13.23 17.74 1.92
CA LEU A 82 12.91 16.82 0.83
C LEU A 82 12.54 17.58 -0.43
N LYS A 83 11.70 18.62 -0.30
CA LYS A 83 11.30 19.49 -1.39
C LYS A 83 12.50 20.17 -2.07
N ALA A 84 13.45 20.69 -1.28
CA ALA A 84 14.64 21.36 -1.78
C ALA A 84 15.63 20.37 -2.44
N ASN A 85 15.90 19.22 -1.82
CA ASN A 85 16.96 18.32 -2.25
C ASN A 85 16.53 17.25 -3.25
N LYS A 86 15.23 16.88 -3.27
CA LYS A 86 14.66 15.82 -4.12
C LYS A 86 13.27 16.21 -4.63
N PRO A 87 13.16 17.28 -5.45
CA PRO A 87 11.86 17.81 -5.90
C PRO A 87 11.03 16.79 -6.68
N ASP A 88 11.67 15.93 -7.47
CA ASP A 88 10.97 14.85 -8.17
C ASP A 88 10.26 13.94 -7.21
N LEU A 89 11.00 13.40 -6.21
CA LEU A 89 10.43 12.50 -5.20
C LEU A 89 9.33 13.21 -4.40
N TYR A 90 9.54 14.48 -4.02
CA TYR A 90 8.52 15.27 -3.33
C TYR A 90 7.22 15.36 -4.15
N SER A 91 7.31 15.56 -5.47
CA SER A 91 6.14 15.65 -6.35
C SER A 91 5.35 14.34 -6.45
N TRP A 92 5.98 13.19 -6.16
CA TRP A 92 5.34 11.86 -6.20
C TRP A 92 4.61 11.50 -4.92
N LEU A 93 4.75 12.33 -3.85
CA LEU A 93 4.20 12.04 -2.54
C LEU A 93 2.87 12.75 -2.30
N ALA A 94 2.04 12.10 -1.48
CA ALA A 94 0.81 12.65 -0.93
C ALA A 94 0.60 12.06 0.48
N PHE A 95 0.61 12.93 1.49
CA PHE A 95 0.31 12.58 2.87
C PHE A 95 -1.19 12.78 3.15
N THR A 96 -1.63 12.67 4.39
CA THR A 96 -3.06 12.71 4.75
C THR A 96 -3.77 13.94 4.20
N LEU A 97 -3.21 15.16 4.38
CA LEU A 97 -3.83 16.38 3.86
C LEU A 97 -3.88 16.40 2.33
N GLN A 98 -2.80 15.98 1.67
CA GLN A 98 -2.74 15.93 0.21
C GLN A 98 -3.71 14.87 -0.35
N LYS A 99 -3.84 13.70 0.28
CA LYS A 99 -4.83 12.67 -0.10
C LYS A 99 -6.27 13.15 0.07
N THR A 100 -6.54 13.93 1.12
CA THR A 100 -7.83 14.58 1.30
C THR A 100 -8.09 15.62 0.20
N GLN A 101 -7.06 16.36 -0.23
CA GLN A 101 -7.16 17.27 -1.36
C GLN A 101 -7.41 16.52 -2.69
N GLU A 102 -6.78 15.36 -2.89
CA GLU A 102 -7.06 14.50 -4.05
C GLU A 102 -8.54 14.09 -4.11
N LEU A 103 -9.14 13.69 -2.97
CA LEU A 103 -10.59 13.40 -2.90
C LEU A 103 -11.45 14.62 -3.25
N LYS A 104 -11.06 15.81 -2.79
CA LYS A 104 -11.75 17.06 -3.12
C LYS A 104 -11.70 17.36 -4.61
N VAL A 105 -10.54 17.15 -5.26
CA VAL A 105 -10.35 17.32 -6.71
C VAL A 105 -11.23 16.33 -7.47
N LEU A 106 -11.22 15.05 -7.09
CA LEU A 106 -12.07 14.03 -7.72
C LEU A 106 -13.56 14.36 -7.59
N LYS A 107 -13.99 14.86 -6.41
CA LYS A 107 -15.38 15.30 -6.21
C LYS A 107 -15.73 16.44 -7.15
N ALA A 108 -14.89 17.47 -7.25
CA ALA A 108 -15.13 18.61 -8.13
C ALA A 108 -15.15 18.18 -9.59
N ALA A 109 -14.23 17.31 -10.03
CA ALA A 109 -14.23 16.76 -11.39
C ALA A 109 -15.53 16.02 -11.73
N LEU A 110 -16.09 15.25 -10.79
CA LEU A 110 -17.33 14.50 -10.97
C LEU A 110 -18.59 15.37 -10.91
N SER A 111 -18.55 16.52 -10.23
CA SER A 111 -19.71 17.41 -10.07
C SER A 111 -19.72 18.55 -11.09
N ASP A 112 -18.57 19.17 -11.31
CA ASP A 112 -18.43 20.41 -12.07
C ASP A 112 -17.68 20.20 -13.40
N GLY A 113 -17.20 18.98 -13.65
CA GLY A 113 -16.45 18.60 -14.84
C GLY A 113 -14.94 18.72 -14.66
N ARG A 114 -14.17 18.02 -15.51
CA ARG A 114 -12.70 17.97 -15.47
C ARG A 114 -12.05 19.34 -15.68
N GLU A 115 -12.70 20.22 -16.41
CA GLU A 115 -12.18 21.58 -16.70
C GLU A 115 -12.08 22.43 -15.44
N ALA A 116 -12.98 22.24 -14.47
CA ALA A 116 -12.96 22.95 -13.19
C ALA A 116 -11.71 22.68 -12.34
N VAL A 117 -11.01 21.58 -12.62
CA VAL A 117 -9.81 21.11 -11.91
C VAL A 117 -8.67 20.74 -12.86
N ALA A 118 -8.65 21.37 -14.04
CA ALA A 118 -7.68 21.05 -15.09
C ALA A 118 -6.23 21.16 -14.65
N ALA A 119 -5.90 22.17 -13.83
CA ALA A 119 -4.55 22.40 -13.31
C ALA A 119 -4.10 21.28 -12.37
N GLU A 120 -4.98 20.83 -11.46
CA GLU A 120 -4.70 19.76 -10.52
C GLU A 120 -4.55 18.40 -11.22
N LEU A 121 -5.38 18.14 -12.24
CA LEU A 121 -5.25 16.94 -13.08
C LEU A 121 -3.95 16.96 -13.86
N ALA A 122 -3.56 18.10 -14.46
CA ALA A 122 -2.30 18.24 -15.16
C ALA A 122 -1.10 18.01 -14.21
N ALA A 123 -1.14 18.56 -12.99
CA ALA A 123 -0.09 18.34 -12.00
C ALA A 123 -0.02 16.88 -11.53
N SER A 124 -1.17 16.20 -11.38
CA SER A 124 -1.22 14.75 -11.05
C SER A 124 -0.59 13.92 -12.17
N ARG A 125 -0.95 14.21 -13.43
CA ARG A 125 -0.41 13.53 -14.62
C ARG A 125 1.10 13.72 -14.73
N ALA A 126 1.59 14.95 -14.59
CA ALA A 126 3.02 15.24 -14.63
C ALA A 126 3.81 14.49 -13.56
N ALA A 127 3.27 14.37 -12.35
CA ALA A 127 3.89 13.60 -11.26
C ALA A 127 3.88 12.09 -11.55
N ALA A 128 2.78 11.55 -12.08
CA ALA A 128 2.66 10.16 -12.47
C ALA A 128 3.64 9.79 -13.59
N ASP A 129 3.74 10.63 -14.62
CA ASP A 129 4.66 10.45 -15.76
C ASP A 129 6.13 10.55 -15.31
N SER A 130 6.46 11.53 -14.48
CA SER A 130 7.80 11.70 -13.90
C SER A 130 8.21 10.45 -13.12
N ARG A 131 7.31 9.90 -12.32
CA ARG A 131 7.57 8.67 -11.54
C ARG A 131 7.71 7.46 -12.45
N ALA A 132 6.80 7.30 -13.42
CA ALA A 132 6.78 6.16 -14.33
C ALA A 132 8.05 6.07 -15.20
N ASN A 133 8.66 7.21 -15.54
CA ASN A 133 9.85 7.29 -16.41
C ASN A 133 11.17 7.47 -15.62
N SER A 134 11.13 7.41 -14.28
CA SER A 134 12.31 7.69 -13.48
C SER A 134 13.31 6.53 -13.46
N SER A 135 14.55 6.78 -13.88
CA SER A 135 15.67 5.85 -13.77
C SER A 135 16.03 5.51 -12.31
N LYS A 136 15.57 6.30 -11.34
CA LYS A 136 15.74 6.02 -9.90
C LYS A 136 14.89 4.84 -9.44
N ILE A 137 13.82 4.50 -10.17
CA ILE A 137 12.88 3.42 -9.85
C ILE A 137 13.13 2.21 -10.73
N HIS A 138 13.40 2.43 -12.02
CA HIS A 138 13.54 1.37 -13.02
C HIS A 138 15.00 0.99 -13.21
N ARG A 139 15.29 -0.29 -12.97
CA ARG A 139 16.60 -0.89 -13.22
C ARG A 139 16.49 -1.96 -14.30
N ALA A 140 17.19 -1.75 -15.39
CA ALA A 140 17.12 -2.64 -16.55
C ALA A 140 17.55 -4.09 -16.21
N GLU A 141 18.57 -4.24 -15.36
CA GLU A 141 19.04 -5.54 -14.91
C GLU A 141 18.00 -6.31 -14.08
N VAL A 142 17.20 -5.59 -13.25
CA VAL A 142 16.10 -6.20 -12.49
C VAL A 142 14.96 -6.59 -13.41
N ALA A 143 14.59 -5.72 -14.34
CA ALA A 143 13.55 -6.01 -15.33
C ALA A 143 13.94 -7.22 -16.20
N LYS A 144 15.20 -7.27 -16.66
CA LYS A 144 15.72 -8.42 -17.39
C LYS A 144 15.65 -9.71 -16.58
N ARG A 145 16.11 -9.69 -15.32
CA ARG A 145 16.05 -10.86 -14.44
C ARG A 145 14.61 -11.36 -14.23
N LEU A 146 13.64 -10.45 -14.10
CA LEU A 146 12.24 -10.83 -13.97
C LEU A 146 11.68 -11.43 -15.26
N ALA A 147 12.06 -10.87 -16.43
CA ALA A 147 11.65 -11.40 -17.72
C ALA A 147 12.27 -12.79 -18.03
N ASP A 148 13.47 -13.03 -17.54
CA ASP A 148 14.20 -14.30 -17.72
C ASP A 148 13.76 -15.40 -16.73
N LEU A 149 12.84 -15.11 -15.79
CA LEU A 149 12.33 -16.13 -14.88
C LEU A 149 11.58 -17.23 -15.64
N PRO A 150 11.90 -18.52 -15.41
CA PRO A 150 11.15 -19.60 -16.02
C PRO A 150 9.70 -19.63 -15.51
N ALA A 151 8.79 -20.14 -16.34
CA ALA A 151 7.35 -20.18 -16.03
C ALA A 151 7.01 -20.95 -14.72
N ASN A 152 7.92 -21.81 -14.27
CA ASN A 152 7.79 -22.60 -13.05
C ASN A 152 8.66 -22.09 -11.89
N ALA A 153 9.13 -20.84 -11.95
CA ALA A 153 10.00 -20.25 -10.90
C ALA A 153 9.37 -20.22 -9.50
N ASP A 154 8.04 -20.23 -9.42
CA ASP A 154 7.25 -20.33 -8.20
C ASP A 154 7.09 -21.76 -7.67
N GLN A 155 7.45 -22.76 -8.47
CA GLN A 155 7.33 -24.16 -8.10
C GLN A 155 8.58 -24.65 -7.37
N ARG A 156 8.37 -25.23 -6.21
CA ARG A 156 9.45 -25.87 -5.47
C ARG A 156 9.79 -27.24 -6.08
N LYS A 157 11.06 -27.61 -6.00
CA LYS A 157 11.56 -28.91 -6.47
C LYS A 157 10.81 -30.10 -5.85
N SER A 158 10.43 -29.98 -4.57
CA SER A 158 9.61 -30.95 -3.86
C SER A 158 8.22 -30.37 -3.59
N PRO A 159 7.12 -31.02 -3.99
CA PRO A 159 5.77 -30.56 -3.70
C PRO A 159 5.49 -30.58 -2.17
N PHE A 160 4.49 -29.82 -1.75
CA PHE A 160 4.16 -29.67 -0.33
C PHE A 160 3.89 -31.01 0.36
N ALA A 161 3.15 -31.93 -0.30
CA ALA A 161 2.79 -33.23 0.28
C ALA A 161 4.00 -34.09 0.66
N ASP A 162 5.11 -33.96 -0.07
CA ASP A 162 6.36 -34.69 0.23
C ASP A 162 7.18 -33.94 1.29
N ARG A 163 7.29 -32.61 1.13
CA ARG A 163 8.04 -31.77 2.08
C ARG A 163 7.49 -31.84 3.49
N ILE A 164 6.16 -31.79 3.66
CA ILE A 164 5.54 -31.76 4.98
C ILE A 164 5.85 -33.02 5.77
N LYS A 165 5.90 -34.17 5.11
CA LYS A 165 6.27 -35.45 5.76
C LYS A 165 7.70 -35.41 6.30
N ALA A 166 8.65 -34.96 5.46
CA ALA A 166 10.05 -34.82 5.87
C ALA A 166 10.23 -33.78 6.98
N GLN A 167 9.53 -32.65 6.89
CA GLN A 167 9.59 -31.59 7.90
C GLN A 167 8.98 -32.05 9.24
N GLN A 168 7.84 -32.72 9.23
CA GLN A 168 7.23 -33.26 10.44
C GLN A 168 8.11 -34.30 11.13
N ALA A 169 8.72 -35.19 10.34
CA ALA A 169 9.64 -36.21 10.89
C ALA A 169 10.90 -35.57 11.53
N TRP A 170 11.42 -34.49 10.91
CA TRP A 170 12.61 -33.79 11.41
C TRP A 170 12.31 -32.87 12.61
N LEU A 171 11.24 -32.07 12.52
CA LEU A 171 10.90 -31.07 13.54
C LEU A 171 10.20 -31.70 14.75
N ASN A 172 9.52 -32.83 14.59
CA ASN A 172 8.75 -33.51 15.62
C ASN A 172 7.80 -32.58 16.41
N LEU A 173 7.16 -31.66 15.71
CA LEU A 173 6.24 -30.69 16.31
C LEU A 173 4.87 -31.32 16.56
N PRO A 174 4.13 -30.86 17.58
CA PRO A 174 2.74 -31.26 17.79
C PRO A 174 1.85 -30.77 16.63
N PRO A 175 0.63 -31.32 16.45
CA PRO A 175 -0.26 -30.95 15.33
C PRO A 175 -0.57 -29.45 15.23
N LEU A 176 -0.62 -28.75 16.36
CA LEU A 176 -0.87 -27.29 16.45
C LEU A 176 0.24 -26.65 17.30
N PRO A 177 1.44 -26.47 16.75
CA PRO A 177 2.53 -25.89 17.49
C PRO A 177 2.25 -24.42 17.78
N THR A 178 2.52 -24.01 19.01
CA THR A 178 2.47 -22.61 19.41
C THR A 178 3.84 -21.95 19.25
N THR A 179 3.85 -20.67 18.97
CA THR A 179 5.06 -19.85 18.91
C THR A 179 4.79 -18.48 19.52
N ASN A 180 5.85 -17.79 19.92
CA ASN A 180 5.73 -16.43 20.40
C ASN A 180 5.45 -15.47 19.26
N ILE A 181 4.64 -14.45 19.53
CA ILE A 181 4.45 -13.30 18.66
C ILE A 181 5.41 -12.20 19.11
N GLY A 182 6.43 -11.96 18.30
CA GLY A 182 7.47 -10.98 18.60
C GLY A 182 8.60 -11.53 19.49
N SER A 183 9.50 -10.65 19.90
CA SER A 183 10.64 -10.96 20.76
C SER A 183 10.27 -10.95 22.24
N PHE A 184 10.98 -11.75 23.02
CA PHE A 184 10.89 -11.66 24.47
C PHE A 184 11.26 -10.26 24.97
N PRO A 185 10.65 -9.80 26.10
CA PRO A 185 11.03 -8.55 26.72
C PRO A 185 12.53 -8.51 27.02
N GLN A 186 13.20 -7.44 26.64
CA GLN A 186 14.61 -7.23 26.93
C GLN A 186 14.73 -6.48 28.24
N THR A 187 15.15 -7.17 29.29
CA THR A 187 15.41 -6.56 30.60
C THR A 187 16.65 -5.65 30.56
N THR A 188 16.83 -4.87 31.62
CA THR A 188 18.00 -4.01 31.75
C THR A 188 19.29 -4.81 31.79
N GLU A 189 19.28 -5.95 32.47
CA GLU A 189 20.43 -6.86 32.60
C GLU A 189 20.84 -7.42 31.24
N ILE A 190 19.87 -7.90 30.42
CA ILE A 190 20.13 -8.39 29.06
C ILE A 190 20.75 -7.31 28.19
N ARG A 191 20.26 -6.07 28.28
CA ARG A 191 20.81 -4.95 27.51
C ARG A 191 22.23 -4.60 27.95
N GLN A 192 22.50 -4.61 29.27
CA GLN A 192 23.83 -4.35 29.83
C GLN A 192 24.82 -5.43 29.43
N ALA A 193 24.47 -6.73 29.58
CA ALA A 193 25.30 -7.84 29.16
C ALA A 193 25.66 -7.75 27.66
N ARG A 194 24.68 -7.46 26.82
CA ARG A 194 24.90 -7.27 25.38
C ARG A 194 25.81 -6.09 25.07
N ALA A 195 25.68 -4.99 25.81
CA ALA A 195 26.54 -3.82 25.65
C ALA A 195 27.99 -4.11 26.10
N ALA A 196 28.18 -4.80 27.24
CA ALA A 196 29.48 -5.22 27.76
C ALA A 196 30.17 -6.19 26.79
N PHE A 197 29.43 -7.17 26.22
CA PHE A 197 29.95 -8.08 25.20
C PHE A 197 30.43 -7.33 23.95
N LYS A 198 29.63 -6.38 23.43
CA LYS A 198 30.04 -5.56 22.28
C LYS A 198 31.27 -4.70 22.52
N LYS A 199 31.50 -4.28 23.75
CA LYS A 199 32.71 -3.51 24.15
C LYS A 199 33.91 -4.40 24.44
N GLY A 200 33.77 -5.72 24.46
CA GLY A 200 34.82 -6.65 24.86
C GLY A 200 35.06 -6.73 26.37
N GLU A 201 34.15 -6.21 27.19
CA GLU A 201 34.15 -6.24 28.64
C GLU A 201 33.63 -7.57 29.21
N LEU A 202 32.96 -8.36 28.38
CA LEU A 202 32.39 -9.68 28.71
C LEU A 202 32.87 -10.70 27.69
N SER A 203 33.35 -11.85 28.18
CA SER A 203 33.77 -12.93 27.26
C SER A 203 32.58 -13.61 26.59
N ALA A 204 32.79 -14.33 25.49
CA ALA A 204 31.75 -15.09 24.84
C ALA A 204 31.11 -16.17 25.74
N ALA A 205 31.97 -16.84 26.55
CA ALA A 205 31.53 -17.86 27.48
C ALA A 205 30.68 -17.31 28.65
N ASP A 206 30.96 -16.06 29.08
CA ASP A 206 30.17 -15.43 30.14
C ASP A 206 28.92 -14.74 29.60
N TYR A 207 28.85 -14.50 28.28
CA TYR A 207 27.68 -13.91 27.61
C TYR A 207 26.61 -14.95 27.25
N GLU A 208 26.99 -16.19 26.93
CA GLU A 208 26.08 -17.31 26.62
C GLU A 208 25.42 -17.87 27.88
#